data_4bccfd4aea0dea9b0718302c152fd134
#
_entry.id   4bccfd4aea0dea9b0718302c152fd134
#
_cell.length_a   1.000
_cell.length_b   1.000
_cell.length_c   1.000
_cell.angle_alpha   90.00
_cell.angle_beta   90.00
_cell.angle_gamma   90.00
#
_symmetry.space_group_name_H-M   'P 1'
#
loop_
_entity.id
_entity.type
_entity.pdbx_description
1 polymer ?
#
loop_
_entity_poly.entity_id
_entity_poly.type
_entity_poly.pdbx_seq_one_letter_code
_entity_poly.pdbx_strand_id
1 'polypeptide(L)'
;IKIAYNFTGKLSQFGLDPDRRTPSGVKAAIIREKGTNGEREMAYTLWLAGFDVKDVTMTDLVSGRETLDDINMIVFCGGFSNSDVLGSAKGWAGAFLFNPKAKETLDRFYARKDTLSLGICNGCQLMIELGLINPDYEKQAHMLHNDSHKFESAFLGLTIPQNESVMFKTLGGSRLGVWVAHGEGKFSLPYPEDKYNVIAKYTYADYPANPNGSDYNVAGIASADGRHVAMMPHPERAIFPWQCGYYPAERQDDEITPGIEAFVNARKWVEAQK
;
A
#
# COMPACT_ATOMS: atom_id res chain seq x y z
N ILE A 1 -10.54 14.56 10.08
CA ILE A 1 -10.87 13.13 10.04
C ILE A 1 -12.39 12.99 10.06
N LYS A 2 -12.93 12.15 9.18
CA LYS A 2 -14.32 11.70 9.20
C LYS A 2 -14.29 10.18 9.12
N ILE A 3 -14.94 9.50 10.05
CA ILE A 3 -14.94 8.04 10.11
C ILE A 3 -16.36 7.58 9.77
N ALA A 4 -16.50 6.80 8.70
CA ALA A 4 -17.79 6.36 8.18
C ALA A 4 -18.25 4.98 8.73
N TYR A 5 -17.46 4.39 9.62
CA TYR A 5 -17.79 3.14 10.30
C TYR A 5 -17.65 3.29 11.82
N ASN A 6 -18.08 2.28 12.57
CA ASN A 6 -17.97 2.29 14.02
C ASN A 6 -16.50 2.06 14.42
N PHE A 7 -15.84 3.13 14.86
CA PHE A 7 -14.45 3.11 15.27
C PHE A 7 -14.31 3.64 16.69
N THR A 8 -13.85 2.79 17.60
CA THR A 8 -13.70 3.12 19.03
C THR A 8 -12.33 3.69 19.38
N GLY A 9 -11.35 3.57 18.50
CA GLY A 9 -9.96 3.93 18.76
C GLY A 9 -9.21 2.95 19.66
N LYS A 10 -9.79 1.81 20.00
CA LYS A 10 -9.20 0.84 20.92
C LYS A 10 -8.67 -0.40 20.19
N LEU A 11 -7.50 -0.87 20.60
CA LEU A 11 -6.89 -2.11 20.10
C LEU A 11 -7.83 -3.30 20.22
N SER A 12 -8.58 -3.36 21.33
CA SER A 12 -9.55 -4.44 21.62
C SER A 12 -10.67 -4.54 20.60
N GLN A 13 -11.01 -3.45 19.90
CA GLN A 13 -12.05 -3.47 18.86
C GLN A 13 -11.74 -4.49 17.76
N PHE A 14 -10.47 -4.65 17.42
CA PHE A 14 -9.99 -5.53 16.36
C PHE A 14 -9.28 -6.78 16.90
N GLY A 15 -9.25 -6.96 18.22
CA GLY A 15 -8.51 -8.03 18.86
C GLY A 15 -7.00 -7.93 18.67
N LEU A 16 -6.47 -6.70 18.59
CA LEU A 16 -5.05 -6.46 18.42
C LEU A 16 -4.32 -6.56 19.76
N ASP A 17 -3.21 -7.31 19.76
CA ASP A 17 -2.37 -7.52 20.92
C ASP A 17 -0.92 -7.08 20.63
N PRO A 18 -0.49 -5.91 21.14
CA PRO A 18 0.87 -5.41 20.98
C PRO A 18 1.92 -6.25 21.74
N ASP A 19 1.49 -7.18 22.59
CA ASP A 19 2.37 -8.09 23.33
C ASP A 19 2.34 -9.52 22.79
N ARG A 20 1.71 -9.73 21.63
CA ARG A 20 1.61 -11.05 21.01
C ARG A 20 2.98 -11.71 20.86
N ARG A 21 3.09 -12.94 21.34
CA ARG A 21 4.31 -13.77 21.24
C ARG A 21 4.11 -15.04 20.42
N THR A 22 2.86 -15.40 20.16
CA THR A 22 2.49 -16.62 19.44
C THR A 22 2.28 -16.33 17.95
N PRO A 23 2.84 -17.13 17.03
CA PRO A 23 2.52 -17.02 15.62
C PRO A 23 1.04 -17.19 15.35
N SER A 24 0.53 -16.41 14.40
CA SER A 24 -0.87 -16.49 13.96
C SER A 24 -1.08 -17.54 12.86
N GLY A 25 -0.01 -17.87 12.14
CA GLY A 25 -0.05 -18.69 10.94
C GLY A 25 -0.53 -17.95 9.70
N VAL A 26 -0.85 -16.66 9.79
CA VAL A 26 -1.20 -15.80 8.64
C VAL A 26 0.04 -15.04 8.20
N LYS A 27 0.60 -15.39 7.04
CA LYS A 27 1.94 -14.94 6.66
C LYS A 27 1.92 -13.79 5.67
N ALA A 28 2.71 -12.75 5.98
CA ALA A 28 3.00 -11.65 5.06
C ALA A 28 4.51 -11.54 4.83
N ALA A 29 4.92 -11.14 3.63
CA ALA A 29 6.29 -10.82 3.31
C ALA A 29 6.43 -9.36 2.90
N ILE A 30 7.45 -8.68 3.42
CA ILE A 30 7.88 -7.37 2.94
C ILE A 30 8.98 -7.58 1.93
N ILE A 31 8.75 -7.15 0.69
CA ILE A 31 9.72 -7.24 -0.38
C ILE A 31 10.53 -5.95 -0.43
N ARG A 32 11.85 -6.08 -0.36
CA ARG A 32 12.78 -4.96 -0.34
C ARG A 32 13.80 -5.02 -1.45
N GLU A 33 14.22 -3.85 -1.93
CA GLU A 33 15.36 -3.65 -2.80
C GLU A 33 16.32 -2.63 -2.16
N LYS A 34 17.52 -2.51 -2.66
CA LYS A 34 18.48 -1.46 -2.21
C LYS A 34 17.85 -0.08 -2.36
N GLY A 35 17.88 0.72 -1.31
CA GLY A 35 17.33 2.07 -1.29
C GLY A 35 15.86 2.16 -0.84
N THR A 36 15.17 1.03 -0.63
CA THR A 36 13.83 1.04 -0.02
C THR A 36 13.91 1.38 1.47
N ASN A 37 12.82 1.90 2.01
CA ASN A 37 12.67 2.20 3.43
C ASN A 37 11.20 2.03 3.89
N GLY A 38 10.96 2.19 5.21
CA GLY A 38 9.63 2.01 5.79
C GLY A 38 9.28 0.56 6.09
N GLU A 39 10.22 -0.36 5.90
CA GLU A 39 10.03 -1.79 6.17
C GLU A 39 9.72 -2.08 7.65
N ARG A 40 10.27 -1.29 8.57
CA ARG A 40 10.05 -1.49 10.01
C ARG A 40 8.64 -1.06 10.42
N GLU A 41 8.22 0.11 9.98
CA GLU A 41 6.85 0.62 10.20
C GLU A 41 5.82 -0.32 9.59
N MET A 42 6.07 -0.79 8.37
CA MET A 42 5.21 -1.74 7.69
C MET A 42 5.19 -3.11 8.40
N ALA A 43 6.35 -3.62 8.81
CA ALA A 43 6.45 -4.88 9.55
C ALA A 43 5.67 -4.82 10.85
N TYR A 44 5.81 -3.72 11.61
CA TYR A 44 5.08 -3.53 12.85
C TYR A 44 3.56 -3.41 12.61
N THR A 45 3.15 -2.66 11.59
CA THR A 45 1.73 -2.51 11.23
C THR A 45 1.10 -3.86 10.89
N LEU A 46 1.76 -4.66 10.05
CA LEU A 46 1.29 -6.00 9.69
C LEU A 46 1.26 -6.94 10.89
N TRP A 47 2.32 -6.92 11.70
CA TRP A 47 2.41 -7.74 12.90
C TRP A 47 1.31 -7.38 13.91
N LEU A 48 1.06 -6.09 14.14
CA LEU A 48 -0.01 -5.61 15.01
C LEU A 48 -1.38 -6.04 14.46
N ALA A 49 -1.59 -5.97 13.14
CA ALA A 49 -2.82 -6.45 12.50
C ALA A 49 -3.01 -7.96 12.57
N GLY A 50 -1.99 -8.72 13.00
CA GLY A 50 -2.07 -10.16 13.25
C GLY A 50 -1.34 -11.04 12.22
N PHE A 51 -0.49 -10.48 11.36
CA PHE A 51 0.35 -11.28 10.46
C PHE A 51 1.64 -11.75 11.15
N ASP A 52 2.15 -12.89 10.70
CA ASP A 52 3.53 -13.30 10.89
C ASP A 52 4.34 -12.75 9.73
N VAL A 53 5.29 -11.86 10.00
CA VAL A 53 5.95 -11.05 8.98
C VAL A 53 7.32 -11.60 8.65
N LYS A 54 7.60 -11.78 7.35
CA LYS A 54 8.88 -12.20 6.80
C LYS A 54 9.51 -11.05 6.02
N ASP A 55 10.78 -10.80 6.27
CA ASP A 55 11.59 -9.85 5.51
C ASP A 55 12.22 -10.58 4.31
N VAL A 56 11.97 -10.11 3.10
CA VAL A 56 12.42 -10.70 1.84
C VAL A 56 13.11 -9.65 0.99
N THR A 57 14.34 -9.91 0.61
CA THR A 57 15.09 -9.04 -0.30
C THR A 57 15.00 -9.52 -1.75
N MET A 58 15.24 -8.63 -2.70
CA MET A 58 15.33 -9.04 -4.10
C MET A 58 16.41 -10.10 -4.33
N THR A 59 17.50 -10.08 -3.55
CA THR A 59 18.53 -11.13 -3.60
C THR A 59 17.96 -12.52 -3.27
N ASP A 60 17.00 -12.62 -2.38
CA ASP A 60 16.35 -13.88 -2.03
C ASP A 60 15.51 -14.42 -3.21
N LEU A 61 14.79 -13.54 -3.88
CA LEU A 61 13.97 -13.90 -5.04
C LEU A 61 14.82 -14.24 -6.27
N VAL A 62 15.82 -13.42 -6.55
CA VAL A 62 16.75 -13.60 -7.69
C VAL A 62 17.55 -14.90 -7.56
N SER A 63 17.99 -15.25 -6.35
CA SER A 63 18.72 -16.49 -6.09
C SER A 63 17.80 -17.74 -6.02
N GLY A 64 16.50 -17.53 -5.80
CA GLY A 64 15.54 -18.61 -5.60
C GLY A 64 15.52 -19.17 -4.17
N ARG A 65 16.14 -18.48 -3.20
CA ARG A 65 16.03 -18.84 -1.78
C ARG A 65 14.62 -18.65 -1.23
N GLU A 66 13.88 -17.70 -1.82
CA GLU A 66 12.49 -17.40 -1.49
C GLU A 66 11.60 -17.61 -2.70
N THR A 67 10.49 -18.30 -2.50
CA THR A 67 9.52 -18.63 -3.54
C THR A 67 8.13 -18.06 -3.30
N LEU A 68 7.89 -17.47 -2.13
CA LEU A 68 6.61 -16.90 -1.68
C LEU A 68 5.44 -17.91 -1.65
N ASP A 69 5.70 -19.20 -1.79
CA ASP A 69 4.64 -20.22 -1.92
C ASP A 69 3.80 -20.36 -0.64
N ASP A 70 4.39 -20.06 0.54
CA ASP A 70 3.74 -20.09 1.84
C ASP A 70 3.25 -18.70 2.31
N ILE A 71 3.37 -17.68 1.47
CA ILE A 71 3.00 -16.28 1.77
C ILE A 71 1.62 -15.98 1.19
N ASN A 72 0.75 -15.34 1.99
CA ASN A 72 -0.58 -14.93 1.55
C ASN A 72 -0.67 -13.43 1.24
N MET A 73 0.21 -12.61 1.78
CA MET A 73 0.26 -11.17 1.47
C MET A 73 1.69 -10.73 1.23
N ILE A 74 1.93 -10.00 0.15
CA ILE A 74 3.21 -9.31 -0.06
C ILE A 74 3.01 -7.81 0.02
N VAL A 75 4.02 -7.11 0.53
CA VAL A 75 4.07 -5.65 0.53
C VAL A 75 5.39 -5.21 -0.10
N PHE A 76 5.27 -4.40 -1.14
CA PHE A 76 6.39 -3.66 -1.69
C PHE A 76 6.48 -2.33 -0.95
N CYS A 77 7.54 -2.13 -0.16
CA CYS A 77 7.68 -0.93 0.65
C CYS A 77 8.15 0.28 -0.16
N GLY A 78 8.10 1.44 0.47
CA GLY A 78 8.52 2.71 -0.12
C GLY A 78 10.04 2.90 -0.20
N GLY A 79 10.45 4.11 -0.52
CA GLY A 79 11.85 4.53 -0.60
C GLY A 79 12.26 4.91 -2.01
N PHE A 80 13.54 4.63 -2.33
CA PHE A 80 14.18 4.99 -3.60
C PHE A 80 14.99 3.79 -4.10
N SER A 81 14.30 2.76 -4.58
CA SER A 81 14.94 1.53 -5.04
C SER A 81 15.97 1.82 -6.13
N ASN A 82 17.20 1.30 -5.95
CA ASN A 82 18.32 1.55 -6.83
C ASN A 82 18.58 3.05 -7.07
N SER A 83 18.29 3.91 -6.08
CA SER A 83 18.42 5.38 -6.14
C SER A 83 17.61 6.03 -7.26
N ASP A 84 16.60 5.34 -7.79
CA ASP A 84 15.73 5.77 -8.91
C ASP A 84 16.53 6.25 -10.16
N VAL A 85 17.72 5.72 -10.37
CA VAL A 85 18.64 6.18 -11.44
C VAL A 85 18.02 6.11 -12.83
N LEU A 86 17.19 5.11 -13.09
CA LEU A 86 16.50 4.93 -14.37
C LEU A 86 15.07 5.53 -14.39
N GLY A 87 14.70 6.19 -13.31
CA GLY A 87 13.33 6.58 -12.97
C GLY A 87 12.76 5.71 -11.85
N SER A 88 11.72 6.20 -11.20
CA SER A 88 11.18 5.55 -10.00
C SER A 88 10.77 4.10 -10.23
N ALA A 89 11.32 3.22 -9.41
CA ALA A 89 11.11 1.77 -9.39
C ALA A 89 11.51 1.01 -10.67
N LYS A 90 12.05 1.66 -11.69
CA LYS A 90 12.40 0.98 -12.97
C LYS A 90 13.52 -0.04 -12.81
N GLY A 91 14.53 0.26 -12.01
CA GLY A 91 15.59 -0.71 -11.69
C GLY A 91 15.04 -1.91 -10.92
N TRP A 92 14.13 -1.69 -10.00
CA TRP A 92 13.46 -2.75 -9.24
C TRP A 92 12.55 -3.60 -10.15
N ALA A 93 11.77 -2.95 -11.02
CA ALA A 93 10.97 -3.66 -12.03
C ALA A 93 11.85 -4.53 -12.95
N GLY A 94 13.00 -3.99 -13.38
CA GLY A 94 13.97 -4.73 -14.18
C GLY A 94 14.49 -5.99 -13.47
N ALA A 95 14.70 -5.94 -12.15
CA ALA A 95 15.11 -7.11 -11.37
C ALA A 95 14.08 -8.24 -11.43
N PHE A 96 12.79 -7.92 -11.47
CA PHE A 96 11.72 -8.91 -11.69
C PHE A 96 11.65 -9.37 -13.14
N LEU A 97 11.62 -8.44 -14.10
CA LEU A 97 11.35 -8.75 -15.51
C LEU A 97 12.48 -9.55 -16.18
N PHE A 98 13.73 -9.28 -15.78
CA PHE A 98 14.90 -9.87 -16.45
C PHE A 98 15.58 -10.99 -15.64
N ASN A 99 15.04 -11.35 -14.47
CA ASN A 99 15.50 -12.52 -13.75
C ASN A 99 14.40 -13.61 -13.77
N PRO A 100 14.68 -14.78 -14.40
CA PRO A 100 13.66 -15.82 -14.54
C PRO A 100 13.07 -16.32 -13.24
N LYS A 101 13.88 -16.49 -12.18
CA LYS A 101 13.41 -16.99 -10.87
C LYS A 101 12.51 -15.98 -10.18
N ALA A 102 12.91 -14.70 -10.15
CA ALA A 102 12.12 -13.64 -9.54
C ALA A 102 10.80 -13.44 -10.30
N LYS A 103 10.85 -13.44 -11.64
CA LYS A 103 9.64 -13.33 -12.47
C LYS A 103 8.68 -14.49 -12.26
N GLU A 104 9.15 -15.72 -12.31
CA GLU A 104 8.33 -16.91 -12.09
C GLU A 104 7.67 -16.90 -10.70
N THR A 105 8.42 -16.52 -9.68
CA THR A 105 7.90 -16.39 -8.31
C THR A 105 6.78 -15.37 -8.23
N LEU A 106 6.95 -14.21 -8.86
CA LEU A 106 5.95 -13.15 -8.90
C LEU A 106 4.70 -13.62 -9.68
N ASP A 107 4.88 -14.20 -10.86
CA ASP A 107 3.79 -14.70 -11.71
C ASP A 107 2.96 -15.77 -10.96
N ARG A 108 3.60 -16.73 -10.28
CA ARG A 108 2.91 -17.73 -9.45
C ARG A 108 2.13 -17.10 -8.31
N PHE A 109 2.71 -16.10 -7.62
CA PHE A 109 2.04 -15.42 -6.53
C PHE A 109 0.75 -14.74 -7.00
N TYR A 110 0.80 -14.00 -8.11
CA TYR A 110 -0.36 -13.30 -8.66
C TYR A 110 -1.40 -14.24 -9.30
N ALA A 111 -0.99 -15.42 -9.78
CA ALA A 111 -1.91 -16.43 -10.30
C ALA A 111 -2.77 -17.09 -9.22
N ARG A 112 -2.32 -17.09 -7.97
CA ARG A 112 -3.06 -17.64 -6.83
C ARG A 112 -4.28 -16.76 -6.50
N LYS A 113 -5.34 -17.40 -5.96
CA LYS A 113 -6.58 -16.71 -5.57
C LYS A 113 -6.65 -16.37 -4.07
N ASP A 114 -5.74 -16.89 -3.28
CA ASP A 114 -5.64 -16.73 -1.83
C ASP A 114 -4.56 -15.70 -1.41
N THR A 115 -4.22 -14.79 -2.31
CA THR A 115 -3.15 -13.81 -2.10
C THR A 115 -3.62 -12.36 -2.20
N LEU A 116 -2.96 -11.50 -1.44
CA LEU A 116 -3.08 -10.04 -1.47
C LEU A 116 -1.73 -9.40 -1.75
N SER A 117 -1.73 -8.22 -2.35
CA SER A 117 -0.53 -7.38 -2.42
C SER A 117 -0.83 -5.91 -2.16
N LEU A 118 0.17 -5.22 -1.61
CA LEU A 118 0.13 -3.79 -1.33
C LEU A 118 1.46 -3.17 -1.76
N GLY A 119 1.41 -2.15 -2.62
CA GLY A 119 2.57 -1.34 -2.97
C GLY A 119 2.40 0.08 -2.44
N ILE A 120 3.38 0.54 -1.66
CA ILE A 120 3.38 1.86 -1.04
C ILE A 120 4.49 2.71 -1.63
N CYS A 121 4.17 3.93 -2.09
CA CYS A 121 5.13 4.91 -2.61
C CYS A 121 6.00 4.29 -3.73
N ASN A 122 7.28 4.01 -3.49
CA ASN A 122 8.14 3.31 -4.45
C ASN A 122 7.60 1.92 -4.83
N GLY A 123 6.98 1.21 -3.89
CA GLY A 123 6.27 -0.05 -4.16
C GLY A 123 5.01 0.14 -5.03
N CYS A 124 4.30 1.26 -4.90
CA CYS A 124 3.21 1.63 -5.80
C CYS A 124 3.73 1.84 -7.23
N GLN A 125 4.81 2.60 -7.36
CA GLN A 125 5.47 2.83 -8.65
C GLN A 125 5.92 1.51 -9.30
N LEU A 126 6.46 0.58 -8.50
CA LEU A 126 6.81 -0.76 -8.96
C LEU A 126 5.61 -1.53 -9.50
N MET A 127 4.51 -1.56 -8.76
CA MET A 127 3.31 -2.29 -9.19
C MET A 127 2.70 -1.72 -10.48
N ILE A 128 2.74 -0.40 -10.64
CA ILE A 128 2.30 0.26 -11.88
C ILE A 128 3.25 -0.06 -13.03
N GLU A 129 4.57 0.03 -12.83
CA GLU A 129 5.57 -0.29 -13.85
C GLU A 129 5.49 -1.74 -14.33
N LEU A 130 5.15 -2.67 -13.44
CA LEU A 130 4.95 -4.09 -13.74
C LEU A 130 3.54 -4.42 -14.29
N GLY A 131 2.62 -3.46 -14.36
CA GLY A 131 1.24 -3.68 -14.84
C GLY A 131 0.40 -4.60 -13.96
N LEU A 132 0.67 -4.66 -12.63
CA LEU A 132 0.04 -5.64 -11.74
C LEU A 132 -1.39 -5.30 -11.30
N ILE A 133 -1.83 -4.05 -11.49
CA ILE A 133 -3.17 -3.61 -11.05
C ILE A 133 -4.22 -3.84 -12.12
N ASN A 134 -3.94 -3.47 -13.35
CA ASN A 134 -4.87 -3.62 -14.48
C ASN A 134 -4.18 -4.37 -15.63
N PRO A 135 -3.80 -5.65 -15.44
CA PRO A 135 -2.97 -6.38 -16.41
C PRO A 135 -3.62 -6.51 -17.79
N ASP A 136 -4.96 -6.52 -17.86
CA ASP A 136 -5.72 -6.70 -19.11
C ASP A 136 -5.94 -5.37 -19.86
N TYR A 137 -5.50 -4.23 -19.33
CA TYR A 137 -5.67 -2.95 -20.02
C TYR A 137 -4.64 -2.79 -21.13
N GLU A 138 -5.11 -2.44 -22.32
CA GLU A 138 -4.25 -2.18 -23.47
C GLU A 138 -3.28 -1.02 -23.22
N LYS A 139 -3.80 0.06 -22.60
CA LYS A 139 -2.99 1.20 -22.17
C LYS A 139 -2.81 1.15 -20.67
N GLN A 140 -1.55 1.01 -20.24
CA GLN A 140 -1.22 0.95 -18.82
C GLN A 140 -1.17 2.34 -18.18
N ALA A 141 -1.46 2.40 -16.90
CA ALA A 141 -1.21 3.58 -16.08
C ALA A 141 0.30 3.84 -15.97
N HIS A 142 0.68 5.08 -15.72
CA HIS A 142 2.05 5.48 -15.47
C HIS A 142 2.17 6.32 -14.21
N MET A 143 3.33 6.25 -13.56
CA MET A 143 3.71 7.18 -12.51
C MET A 143 4.65 8.23 -13.10
N LEU A 144 4.29 9.50 -12.91
CA LEU A 144 5.02 10.64 -13.46
C LEU A 144 5.57 11.52 -12.34
N HIS A 145 6.48 12.44 -12.72
CA HIS A 145 6.94 13.48 -11.82
C HIS A 145 5.78 14.31 -11.30
N ASN A 146 5.87 14.75 -10.05
CA ASN A 146 4.96 15.73 -9.50
C ASN A 146 4.93 16.99 -10.38
N ASP A 147 3.76 17.58 -10.58
CA ASP A 147 3.63 18.83 -11.36
C ASP A 147 4.42 19.99 -10.76
N SER A 148 4.68 19.95 -9.45
CA SER A 148 5.53 20.91 -8.75
C SER A 148 7.01 20.82 -9.10
N HIS A 149 7.44 19.71 -9.75
CA HIS A 149 8.85 19.38 -9.99
C HIS A 149 9.70 19.33 -8.71
N LYS A 150 9.07 19.04 -7.57
CA LYS A 150 9.70 18.96 -6.25
C LYS A 150 9.36 17.65 -5.56
N PHE A 151 10.20 17.27 -4.61
CA PHE A 151 9.86 16.27 -3.61
C PHE A 151 8.85 16.88 -2.64
N GLU A 152 7.65 16.31 -2.60
CA GLU A 152 6.58 16.76 -1.71
C GLU A 152 6.55 15.86 -0.47
N SER A 153 6.61 16.50 0.70
CA SER A 153 6.52 15.84 2.00
C SER A 153 5.53 16.59 2.88
N ALA A 154 4.39 15.96 3.15
CA ALA A 154 3.29 16.61 3.88
C ALA A 154 2.37 15.58 4.54
N PHE A 155 1.64 16.02 5.58
CA PHE A 155 0.50 15.30 6.13
C PHE A 155 -0.78 15.84 5.49
N LEU A 156 -1.48 14.99 4.75
CA LEU A 156 -2.61 15.39 3.90
C LEU A 156 -3.88 14.60 4.22
N GLY A 157 -5.02 15.13 3.77
CA GLY A 157 -6.30 14.43 3.85
C GLY A 157 -6.52 13.49 2.65
N LEU A 158 -6.95 12.28 2.95
CA LEU A 158 -7.46 11.32 1.98
C LEU A 158 -8.96 11.13 2.16
N THR A 159 -9.70 11.15 1.06
CA THR A 159 -11.07 10.66 0.98
C THR A 159 -11.03 9.23 0.44
N ILE A 160 -11.68 8.32 1.14
CA ILE A 160 -11.85 6.94 0.69
C ILE A 160 -13.21 6.83 0.01
N PRO A 161 -13.27 6.73 -1.33
CA PRO A 161 -14.55 6.54 -2.02
C PRO A 161 -15.13 5.15 -1.73
N GLN A 162 -16.38 4.92 -2.10
CA GLN A 162 -16.92 3.55 -2.15
C GLN A 162 -16.09 2.76 -3.15
N ASN A 163 -15.61 1.59 -2.76
CA ASN A 163 -14.66 0.80 -3.55
C ASN A 163 -14.83 -0.70 -3.26
N GLU A 164 -14.20 -1.53 -4.10
CA GLU A 164 -14.28 -2.99 -3.99
C GLU A 164 -12.98 -3.63 -3.48
N SER A 165 -12.06 -2.83 -2.92
CA SER A 165 -10.81 -3.36 -2.35
C SER A 165 -11.08 -4.22 -1.10
N VAL A 166 -10.39 -5.34 -1.01
CA VAL A 166 -10.38 -6.16 0.21
C VAL A 166 -9.94 -5.33 1.43
N MET A 167 -8.94 -4.48 1.26
CA MET A 167 -8.38 -3.70 2.37
C MET A 167 -9.22 -2.47 2.72
N PHE A 168 -9.77 -1.76 1.72
CA PHE A 168 -10.32 -0.40 1.91
C PHE A 168 -11.84 -0.32 1.81
N LYS A 169 -12.55 -1.38 1.43
CA LYS A 169 -14.01 -1.35 1.22
C LYS A 169 -14.77 -0.84 2.44
N THR A 170 -14.44 -1.32 3.63
CA THR A 170 -15.13 -0.94 4.88
C THR A 170 -14.86 0.50 5.32
N LEU A 171 -13.78 1.11 4.80
CA LEU A 171 -13.42 2.50 5.04
C LEU A 171 -14.15 3.48 4.11
N GLY A 172 -14.92 2.98 3.13
CA GLY A 172 -15.64 3.80 2.16
C GLY A 172 -16.48 4.90 2.81
N GLY A 173 -16.36 6.13 2.31
CA GLY A 173 -16.99 7.34 2.87
C GLY A 173 -16.18 8.03 3.98
N SER A 174 -15.08 7.44 4.43
CA SER A 174 -14.20 8.04 5.43
C SER A 174 -13.25 9.09 4.82
N ARG A 175 -12.77 10.00 5.68
CA ARG A 175 -11.69 10.94 5.38
C ARG A 175 -10.61 10.78 6.45
N LEU A 176 -9.40 10.42 6.03
CA LEU A 176 -8.27 10.09 6.89
C LEU A 176 -7.13 11.07 6.67
N GLY A 177 -6.25 11.22 7.67
CA GLY A 177 -4.96 11.90 7.52
C GLY A 177 -3.87 10.88 7.21
N VAL A 178 -2.92 11.27 6.34
CA VAL A 178 -1.83 10.38 5.93
C VAL A 178 -0.60 11.17 5.53
N TRP A 179 0.58 10.57 5.65
CA TRP A 179 1.82 11.13 5.15
C TRP A 179 2.05 10.83 3.68
N VAL A 180 2.55 11.81 2.94
CA VAL A 180 3.12 11.66 1.61
C VAL A 180 4.59 12.08 1.63
N ALA A 181 5.42 11.43 0.81
CA ALA A 181 6.86 11.73 0.70
C ALA A 181 7.37 11.21 -0.65
N HIS A 182 7.21 11.98 -1.74
CA HIS A 182 7.53 11.52 -3.10
C HIS A 182 7.80 12.66 -4.09
N GLY A 183 8.61 12.38 -5.11
CA GLY A 183 8.89 13.27 -6.24
C GLY A 183 8.21 12.84 -7.55
N GLU A 184 7.87 11.57 -7.66
CA GLU A 184 7.25 10.93 -8.84
C GLU A 184 5.95 10.23 -8.45
N GLY A 185 5.02 10.98 -7.85
CA GLY A 185 3.77 10.43 -7.29
C GLY A 185 2.52 10.66 -8.13
N LYS A 186 2.66 11.25 -9.32
CA LYS A 186 1.52 11.58 -10.19
C LYS A 186 1.01 10.36 -10.93
N PHE A 187 -0.21 9.91 -10.59
CA PHE A 187 -0.92 8.93 -11.41
C PHE A 187 -1.34 9.55 -12.75
N SER A 188 -0.92 8.95 -13.84
CA SER A 188 -1.41 9.21 -15.19
C SER A 188 -2.26 8.03 -15.64
N LEU A 189 -3.55 8.25 -15.78
CA LEU A 189 -4.56 7.22 -16.01
C LEU A 189 -5.16 7.39 -17.41
N PRO A 190 -4.87 6.51 -18.41
CA PRO A 190 -5.29 6.68 -19.79
C PRO A 190 -6.78 6.49 -20.05
N TYR A 191 -7.52 5.94 -19.08
CA TYR A 191 -8.97 5.73 -19.18
C TYR A 191 -9.74 6.64 -18.22
N PRO A 192 -11.07 6.82 -18.41
CA PRO A 192 -11.95 7.52 -17.47
C PRO A 192 -11.90 6.90 -16.06
N GLU A 193 -12.18 7.71 -15.04
CA GLU A 193 -12.09 7.32 -13.63
C GLU A 193 -12.90 6.06 -13.29
N ASP A 194 -14.08 5.90 -13.89
CA ASP A 194 -14.99 4.76 -13.67
C ASP A 194 -14.45 3.42 -14.19
N LYS A 195 -13.32 3.42 -14.89
CA LYS A 195 -12.60 2.22 -15.30
C LYS A 195 -11.62 1.71 -14.26
N TYR A 196 -11.45 2.44 -13.17
CA TYR A 196 -10.52 2.09 -12.10
C TYR A 196 -11.24 1.84 -10.78
N ASN A 197 -10.76 0.88 -10.02
CA ASN A 197 -11.15 0.68 -8.62
C ASN A 197 -10.36 1.65 -7.75
N VAL A 198 -10.82 2.92 -7.68
CA VAL A 198 -10.16 3.98 -6.91
C VAL A 198 -10.42 3.78 -5.44
N ILE A 199 -9.37 3.58 -4.64
CA ILE A 199 -9.48 3.30 -3.20
C ILE A 199 -9.16 4.51 -2.32
N ALA A 200 -8.44 5.48 -2.86
CA ALA A 200 -8.08 6.69 -2.14
C ALA A 200 -7.92 7.87 -3.10
N LYS A 201 -8.43 9.03 -2.69
CA LYS A 201 -8.27 10.31 -3.41
C LYS A 201 -7.75 11.37 -2.46
N TYR A 202 -6.90 12.26 -2.94
CA TYR A 202 -6.60 13.47 -2.20
C TYR A 202 -7.88 14.28 -1.99
N THR A 203 -8.08 14.83 -0.80
CA THR A 203 -9.36 15.45 -0.41
C THR A 203 -9.77 16.62 -1.29
N TYR A 204 -8.79 17.36 -1.81
CA TYR A 204 -9.00 18.51 -2.71
C TYR A 204 -8.18 18.32 -3.99
N ALA A 205 -8.67 18.95 -5.09
CA ALA A 205 -8.08 18.80 -6.41
C ALA A 205 -6.77 19.57 -6.58
N ASP A 206 -6.69 20.72 -5.95
CA ASP A 206 -5.62 21.67 -6.18
C ASP A 206 -4.42 21.44 -5.25
N TYR A 207 -3.25 21.89 -5.73
CA TYR A 207 -2.05 21.98 -4.91
C TYR A 207 -2.27 22.95 -3.72
N PRO A 208 -1.77 22.67 -2.52
CA PRO A 208 -0.91 21.54 -2.14
C PRO A 208 -1.65 20.27 -1.70
N ALA A 209 -2.97 20.24 -1.70
CA ALA A 209 -3.76 19.13 -1.20
C ALA A 209 -3.75 17.92 -2.14
N ASN A 210 -3.66 18.13 -3.47
CA ASN A 210 -3.20 17.17 -4.45
C ASN A 210 -1.73 17.49 -4.76
N PRO A 211 -0.77 16.83 -4.08
CA PRO A 211 0.62 17.28 -4.06
C PRO A 211 1.35 16.98 -5.37
N ASN A 212 0.83 16.09 -6.19
CA ASN A 212 1.51 15.56 -7.37
C ASN A 212 0.79 15.86 -8.69
N GLY A 213 -0.45 16.35 -8.65
CA GLY A 213 -1.24 16.61 -9.86
C GLY A 213 -1.83 15.35 -10.49
N SER A 214 -2.04 14.28 -9.71
CA SER A 214 -2.64 13.03 -10.19
C SER A 214 -3.98 13.23 -10.87
N ASP A 215 -4.21 12.49 -11.95
CA ASP A 215 -5.52 12.44 -12.62
C ASP A 215 -6.61 12.06 -11.60
N TYR A 216 -7.76 12.75 -11.67
CA TYR A 216 -8.93 12.53 -10.80
C TYR A 216 -8.61 12.63 -9.29
N ASN A 217 -7.52 13.28 -8.90
CA ASN A 217 -6.99 13.35 -7.51
C ASN A 217 -6.66 11.98 -6.93
N VAL A 218 -6.41 10.98 -7.74
CA VAL A 218 -6.16 9.61 -7.29
C VAL A 218 -4.88 9.55 -6.47
N ALA A 219 -4.99 8.95 -5.30
CA ALA A 219 -3.88 8.64 -4.39
C ALA A 219 -3.59 7.14 -4.32
N GLY A 220 -4.55 6.30 -4.74
CA GLY A 220 -4.40 4.86 -4.78
C GLY A 220 -5.51 4.16 -5.56
N ILE A 221 -5.16 3.06 -6.20
CA ILE A 221 -6.05 2.19 -6.98
C ILE A 221 -5.86 0.73 -6.57
N ALA A 222 -6.88 -0.08 -6.81
CA ALA A 222 -6.83 -1.52 -6.63
C ALA A 222 -7.15 -2.26 -7.93
N SER A 223 -6.78 -3.54 -7.97
CA SER A 223 -7.19 -4.45 -9.04
C SER A 223 -8.71 -4.60 -9.09
N ALA A 224 -9.24 -5.07 -10.22
CA ALA A 224 -10.68 -5.26 -10.41
C ALA A 224 -11.29 -6.21 -9.37
N ASP A 225 -10.56 -7.23 -8.94
CA ASP A 225 -10.97 -8.17 -7.89
C ASP A 225 -10.70 -7.66 -6.45
N GLY A 226 -10.15 -6.46 -6.31
CA GLY A 226 -9.91 -5.79 -5.04
C GLY A 226 -8.75 -6.31 -4.21
N ARG A 227 -8.00 -7.30 -4.68
CA ARG A 227 -6.94 -7.98 -3.91
C ARG A 227 -5.60 -7.27 -3.92
N HIS A 228 -5.28 -6.53 -4.96
CA HIS A 228 -3.98 -5.90 -5.16
C HIS A 228 -4.14 -4.38 -5.12
N VAL A 229 -3.38 -3.72 -4.27
CA VAL A 229 -3.49 -2.27 -4.01
C VAL A 229 -2.17 -1.57 -4.27
N ALA A 230 -2.21 -0.48 -5.03
CA ALA A 230 -1.09 0.43 -5.23
C ALA A 230 -1.49 1.85 -4.79
N MET A 231 -0.76 2.42 -3.84
CA MET A 231 -1.02 3.78 -3.33
C MET A 231 0.26 4.53 -3.01
N MET A 232 0.25 5.84 -3.26
CA MET A 232 1.41 6.70 -2.99
C MET A 232 1.55 7.12 -1.53
N PRO A 233 0.48 7.46 -0.79
CA PRO A 233 0.56 7.77 0.64
C PRO A 233 0.98 6.58 1.50
N HIS A 234 1.48 6.89 2.69
CA HIS A 234 2.03 5.94 3.67
C HIS A 234 1.07 5.67 4.83
N PRO A 235 0.13 4.72 4.72
CA PRO A 235 -0.80 4.40 5.81
C PRO A 235 -0.07 3.79 7.02
N GLU A 236 1.05 3.09 6.81
CA GLU A 236 1.88 2.48 7.85
C GLU A 236 2.55 3.51 8.76
N ARG A 237 2.61 4.77 8.34
CA ARG A 237 3.18 5.89 9.10
C ARG A 237 2.13 6.74 9.81
N ALA A 238 0.88 6.28 9.86
CA ALA A 238 -0.23 6.99 10.48
C ALA A 238 -1.20 6.03 11.20
N ILE A 239 -0.70 4.94 11.79
CA ILE A 239 -1.51 3.96 12.54
C ILE A 239 -1.70 4.31 14.01
N PHE A 240 -0.91 5.27 14.52
CA PHE A 240 -1.04 5.78 15.88
C PHE A 240 -1.30 7.28 15.87
N PRO A 241 -2.09 7.82 16.81
CA PRO A 241 -2.34 9.26 16.90
C PRO A 241 -1.06 10.12 16.93
N TRP A 242 -0.05 9.67 17.68
CA TRP A 242 1.23 10.40 17.80
C TRP A 242 2.08 10.44 16.53
N GLN A 243 1.80 9.56 15.55
CA GLN A 243 2.46 9.60 14.24
C GLN A 243 1.86 10.66 13.31
N CYS A 244 0.62 11.09 13.59
CA CYS A 244 -0.13 11.99 12.71
C CYS A 244 0.34 13.44 12.86
N GLY A 245 0.45 14.14 11.75
CA GLY A 245 0.70 15.59 11.77
C GLY A 245 -0.47 16.37 12.36
N TYR A 246 -1.66 15.81 12.34
CA TYR A 246 -2.87 16.30 13.01
C TYR A 246 -3.77 15.11 13.40
N TYR A 247 -4.25 15.12 14.64
CA TYR A 247 -5.27 14.19 15.12
C TYR A 247 -6.32 14.94 15.94
N PRO A 248 -7.63 14.64 15.85
CA PRO A 248 -8.67 15.38 16.55
C PRO A 248 -8.46 15.41 18.06
N ALA A 249 -8.63 16.59 18.68
CA ALA A 249 -8.41 16.78 20.11
C ALA A 249 -9.32 15.89 20.99
N GLU A 250 -10.55 15.66 20.53
CA GLU A 250 -11.54 14.80 21.19
C GLU A 250 -11.23 13.30 21.09
N ARG A 251 -10.18 12.93 20.32
CA ARG A 251 -9.75 11.53 20.10
C ARG A 251 -8.31 11.26 20.55
N GLN A 252 -7.76 12.10 21.42
CA GLN A 252 -6.37 11.95 21.90
C GLN A 252 -6.15 10.67 22.73
N ASP A 253 -7.25 10.09 23.27
CA ASP A 253 -7.21 8.82 24.02
C ASP A 253 -7.29 7.58 23.11
N ASP A 254 -7.33 7.75 21.78
CA ASP A 254 -7.28 6.63 20.85
C ASP A 254 -5.91 5.95 20.94
N GLU A 255 -5.92 4.62 20.98
CA GLU A 255 -4.71 3.78 20.99
C GLU A 255 -4.19 3.57 19.56
N ILE A 256 -5.09 3.62 18.58
CA ILE A 256 -4.83 3.43 17.15
C ILE A 256 -5.66 4.42 16.32
N THR A 257 -5.26 4.62 15.08
CA THR A 257 -6.02 5.43 14.12
C THR A 257 -6.92 4.57 13.22
N PRO A 258 -7.93 5.16 12.55
CA PRO A 258 -8.84 4.40 11.68
C PRO A 258 -8.15 3.64 10.54
N GLY A 259 -6.99 4.08 10.08
CA GLY A 259 -6.26 3.46 8.97
C GLY A 259 -5.82 2.02 9.22
N ILE A 260 -5.73 1.59 10.49
CA ILE A 260 -5.36 0.21 10.83
C ILE A 260 -6.38 -0.81 10.29
N GLU A 261 -7.63 -0.41 10.10
CA GLU A 261 -8.68 -1.30 9.59
C GLU A 261 -8.34 -1.91 8.24
N ALA A 262 -7.64 -1.19 7.37
CA ALA A 262 -7.22 -1.73 6.08
C ALA A 262 -6.34 -2.99 6.23
N PHE A 263 -5.44 -2.99 7.20
CA PHE A 263 -4.55 -4.12 7.49
C PHE A 263 -5.28 -5.26 8.21
N VAL A 264 -6.20 -4.92 9.10
CA VAL A 264 -7.08 -5.89 9.78
C VAL A 264 -7.97 -6.60 8.76
N ASN A 265 -8.53 -5.88 7.79
CA ASN A 265 -9.32 -6.45 6.70
C ASN A 265 -8.50 -7.43 5.87
N ALA A 266 -7.25 -7.08 5.54
CA ALA A 266 -6.33 -7.98 4.83
C ALA A 266 -6.13 -9.29 5.61
N ARG A 267 -5.83 -9.22 6.91
CA ARG A 267 -5.65 -10.40 7.75
C ARG A 267 -6.92 -11.26 7.81
N LYS A 268 -8.08 -10.65 8.07
CA LYS A 268 -9.36 -11.37 8.13
C LYS A 268 -9.69 -12.06 6.80
N TRP A 269 -9.42 -11.40 5.69
CA TRP A 269 -9.66 -11.97 4.38
C TRP A 269 -8.77 -13.21 4.14
N VAL A 270 -7.47 -13.14 4.47
CA VAL A 270 -6.56 -14.29 4.33
C VAL A 270 -7.00 -15.45 5.23
N GLU A 271 -7.41 -15.17 6.46
CA GLU A 271 -7.94 -16.21 7.36
C GLU A 271 -9.17 -16.92 6.77
N ALA A 272 -10.03 -16.18 6.08
CA ALA A 272 -11.23 -16.74 5.46
C ALA A 272 -10.94 -17.60 4.20
N GLN A 273 -9.70 -17.58 3.66
CA GLN A 273 -9.28 -18.44 2.55
C GLN A 273 -8.74 -19.78 3.02
N LYS A 274 -8.49 -19.97 4.32
CA LYS A 274 -7.98 -21.20 4.93
C LYS A 274 -9.13 -22.12 5.34
#